data_acd101e246bfc4422e35329387dacecf
#
_entry.id   acd101e246bfc4422e35329387dacecf
#
_cell.length_a   1.000
_cell.length_b   1.000
_cell.length_c   1.000
_cell.angle_alpha   90.00
_cell.angle_beta   90.00
_cell.angle_gamma   90.00
#
_symmetry.space_group_name_H-M   'P 1'
#
loop_
_entity.id
_entity.type
_entity.pdbx_description
1 polymer ?
#
loop_
_entity_poly.entity_id
_entity_poly.type
_entity_poly.pdbx_seq_one_letter_code
_entity_poly.pdbx_strand_id
1 'polypeptide(L)'
;MISTLADTIVPALVASEPAPLSFADSLHSRAFLLERPEGVIQVYSAAGADFEPTRQYLNHSHEAAFGAASAPLFVHEADRVAVEEHMPVRAAFSRRHTLDDDFEVIPTPGHTPGATAYLWHTGDLRVLFTGDTIFLHGGEWRAAVLDSSDRTAYLESLLLIRELEFDVLVPWIAGAGEPHYALTTVADARGRIDRIVQRVWGSRG
;
A
#
# COMPACT_ATOMS: atom_id res chain seq x y z
N MET A 1 14.47 -5.53 -16.07
CA MET A 1 15.54 -4.97 -15.19
C MET A 1 14.87 -4.57 -13.90
N ILE A 2 15.29 -5.09 -12.77
CA ILE A 2 14.80 -4.70 -11.44
C ILE A 2 15.36 -3.32 -11.16
N SER A 3 14.51 -2.30 -11.11
CA SER A 3 14.94 -0.95 -10.73
C SER A 3 14.94 -0.89 -9.20
N THR A 4 16.11 -0.79 -8.61
CA THR A 4 16.25 -0.58 -7.18
C THR A 4 15.84 0.85 -6.83
N LEU A 5 14.66 1.05 -6.26
CA LEU A 5 14.37 2.23 -5.41
C LEU A 5 15.42 2.32 -4.29
N ALA A 6 16.09 1.20 -4.05
CA ALA A 6 17.01 0.90 -3.01
C ALA A 6 18.32 1.70 -3.05
N ASP A 7 18.81 2.08 -4.22
CA ASP A 7 20.16 2.62 -4.27
C ASP A 7 20.31 4.01 -3.65
N THR A 8 19.19 4.63 -3.19
CA THR A 8 19.27 6.01 -2.68
C THR A 8 18.47 6.34 -1.43
N ILE A 9 17.37 5.63 -1.08
CA ILE A 9 16.48 6.11 0.00
C ILE A 9 16.17 5.06 1.06
N VAL A 10 15.74 3.86 0.66
CA VAL A 10 15.44 2.76 1.59
C VAL A 10 16.27 1.55 1.16
N PRO A 11 17.43 1.31 1.76
CA PRO A 11 18.17 0.06 1.56
C PRO A 11 17.25 -1.13 1.81
N ALA A 12 17.42 -2.22 1.07
CA ALA A 12 16.61 -3.43 1.19
C ALA A 12 15.12 -3.32 0.74
N LEU A 13 14.71 -2.22 0.09
CA LEU A 13 13.43 -2.10 -0.59
C LEU A 13 13.63 -2.13 -2.11
N VAL A 14 13.13 -3.17 -2.76
CA VAL A 14 13.21 -3.36 -4.21
C VAL A 14 11.85 -3.15 -4.83
N ALA A 15 11.75 -2.36 -5.89
CA ALA A 15 10.50 -2.12 -6.62
C ALA A 15 10.46 -2.90 -7.94
N SER A 16 9.29 -3.40 -8.32
CA SER A 16 9.05 -3.89 -9.69
C SER A 16 9.14 -2.74 -10.70
N GLU A 17 9.22 -3.03 -12.00
CA GLU A 17 8.94 -2.03 -13.02
C GLU A 17 7.51 -1.48 -12.86
N PRO A 18 7.26 -0.20 -13.22
CA PRO A 18 5.93 0.36 -13.17
C PRO A 18 5.04 -0.28 -14.23
N ALA A 19 3.85 -0.74 -13.84
CA ALA A 19 2.88 -1.35 -14.72
C ALA A 19 1.67 -0.42 -14.92
N PRO A 20 1.28 -0.08 -16.16
CA PRO A 20 0.12 0.75 -16.42
C PRO A 20 -1.18 0.04 -15.96
N LEU A 21 -2.11 0.82 -15.43
CA LEU A 21 -3.45 0.30 -15.11
C LEU A 21 -4.35 0.35 -16.33
N SER A 22 -5.03 -0.75 -16.64
CA SER A 22 -5.86 -0.88 -17.86
C SER A 22 -7.05 0.10 -17.92
N PHE A 23 -7.45 0.67 -16.78
CA PHE A 23 -8.56 1.62 -16.67
C PHE A 23 -8.11 3.09 -16.50
N ALA A 24 -6.80 3.34 -16.37
CA ALA A 24 -6.27 4.68 -16.11
C ALA A 24 -4.80 4.79 -16.59
N ASP A 25 -4.60 5.12 -17.85
CA ASP A 25 -3.27 5.23 -18.49
C ASP A 25 -2.33 6.22 -17.78
N SER A 26 -2.88 7.18 -17.03
CA SER A 26 -2.11 8.15 -16.24
C SER A 26 -1.61 7.62 -14.90
N LEU A 27 -1.96 6.38 -14.54
CA LEU A 27 -1.59 5.75 -13.27
C LEU A 27 -0.86 4.43 -13.51
N HIS A 28 0.22 4.22 -12.78
CA HIS A 28 0.98 2.98 -12.78
C HIS A 28 0.97 2.36 -11.39
N SER A 29 0.96 1.03 -11.34
CA SER A 29 1.14 0.25 -10.11
C SER A 29 2.55 -0.31 -10.01
N ARG A 30 2.99 -0.61 -8.78
CA ARG A 30 4.20 -1.38 -8.48
C ARG A 30 3.97 -2.35 -7.34
N ALA A 31 4.70 -3.46 -7.37
CA ALA A 31 4.94 -4.31 -6.21
C ALA A 31 6.30 -4.00 -5.61
N PHE A 32 6.46 -4.27 -4.32
CA PHE A 32 7.70 -4.01 -3.59
C PHE A 32 8.15 -5.26 -2.84
N LEU A 33 9.46 -5.52 -2.89
CA LEU A 33 10.11 -6.59 -2.15
C LEU A 33 10.90 -5.98 -0.99
N LEU A 34 10.63 -6.46 0.22
CA LEU A 34 11.30 -6.07 1.45
C LEU A 34 12.30 -7.17 1.82
N GLU A 35 13.58 -6.88 1.74
CA GLU A 35 14.64 -7.78 2.19
C GLU A 35 14.85 -7.60 3.70
N ARG A 36 14.40 -8.56 4.49
CA ARG A 36 14.42 -8.54 5.97
C ARG A 36 15.22 -9.73 6.50
N PRO A 37 15.83 -9.62 7.70
CA PRO A 37 16.55 -10.75 8.32
C PRO A 37 15.68 -11.99 8.51
N GLU A 38 14.38 -11.81 8.82
CA GLU A 38 13.42 -12.89 9.11
C GLU A 38 12.77 -13.46 7.85
N GLY A 39 13.17 -12.98 6.67
CA GLY A 39 12.67 -13.43 5.39
C GLY A 39 12.09 -12.32 4.53
N VAL A 40 12.02 -12.61 3.26
CA VAL A 40 11.65 -11.64 2.22
C VAL A 40 10.13 -11.53 2.09
N ILE A 41 9.61 -10.32 2.17
CA ILE A 41 8.17 -10.03 2.00
C ILE A 41 7.94 -9.27 0.71
N GLN A 42 6.95 -9.68 -0.07
CA GLN A 42 6.37 -8.83 -1.12
C GLN A 42 5.13 -8.11 -0.58
N VAL A 43 5.10 -6.81 -0.77
CA VAL A 43 3.90 -5.97 -0.57
C VAL A 43 3.37 -5.56 -1.93
N TYR A 44 2.06 -5.65 -2.08
CA TYR A 44 1.30 -5.42 -3.30
C TYR A 44 1.48 -6.48 -4.39
N SER A 45 0.64 -6.35 -5.41
CA SER A 45 0.71 -7.09 -6.67
C SER A 45 0.74 -6.10 -7.83
N ALA A 46 1.53 -6.40 -8.86
CA ALA A 46 1.58 -5.62 -10.08
C ALA A 46 1.96 -6.52 -11.26
N ALA A 47 1.52 -6.17 -12.46
CA ALA A 47 1.86 -6.92 -13.65
C ALA A 47 3.38 -6.91 -13.90
N GLY A 48 3.95 -8.07 -14.20
CA GLY A 48 5.39 -8.22 -14.46
C GLY A 48 6.28 -8.15 -13.21
N ALA A 49 5.73 -8.13 -12.01
CA ALA A 49 6.51 -8.31 -10.79
C ALA A 49 7.03 -9.76 -10.75
N ASP A 50 8.35 -9.91 -10.86
CA ASP A 50 9.04 -11.21 -10.88
C ASP A 50 9.96 -11.28 -9.64
N PHE A 51 9.35 -11.53 -8.50
CA PHE A 51 10.00 -11.67 -7.19
C PHE A 51 9.89 -13.09 -6.66
N GLU A 52 10.80 -13.48 -5.81
CA GLU A 52 10.78 -14.76 -5.07
C GLU A 52 10.68 -14.50 -3.55
N PRO A 53 9.54 -13.96 -3.05
CA PRO A 53 9.35 -13.71 -1.64
C PRO A 53 9.03 -15.00 -0.87
N THR A 54 9.17 -14.96 0.45
CA THR A 54 8.68 -16.02 1.35
C THR A 54 7.21 -15.83 1.74
N ARG A 55 6.71 -14.58 1.66
CA ARG A 55 5.32 -14.19 1.92
C ARG A 55 4.92 -13.02 1.03
N GLN A 56 3.63 -12.96 0.67
CA GLN A 56 3.04 -11.84 -0.04
C GLN A 56 1.86 -11.26 0.72
N TYR A 57 1.74 -9.93 0.73
CA TYR A 57 0.64 -9.19 1.35
C TYR A 57 0.01 -8.24 0.35
N LEU A 58 -1.32 -8.28 0.21
CA LEU A 58 -2.06 -7.26 -0.53
C LEU A 58 -2.63 -6.22 0.44
N ASN A 59 -2.66 -4.98 0.02
CA ASN A 59 -3.33 -3.91 0.75
C ASN A 59 -4.86 -4.03 0.61
N HIS A 60 -5.35 -4.37 -0.60
CA HIS A 60 -6.78 -4.43 -0.91
C HIS A 60 -7.07 -5.41 -2.05
N SER A 61 -8.34 -5.78 -2.21
CA SER A 61 -8.75 -6.81 -3.16
C SER A 61 -8.49 -6.48 -4.63
N HIS A 62 -8.55 -5.21 -5.05
CA HIS A 62 -8.38 -4.84 -6.45
C HIS A 62 -7.01 -5.20 -7.02
N GLU A 63 -5.97 -5.24 -6.20
CA GLU A 63 -4.61 -5.62 -6.62
C GLU A 63 -4.55 -7.03 -7.21
N ALA A 64 -5.44 -7.93 -6.76
CA ALA A 64 -5.45 -9.32 -7.19
C ALA A 64 -5.72 -9.50 -8.70
N ALA A 65 -6.35 -8.52 -9.34
CA ALA A 65 -6.61 -8.53 -10.77
C ALA A 65 -5.38 -8.11 -11.62
N PHE A 66 -4.31 -7.58 -11.01
CA PHE A 66 -3.18 -6.96 -11.70
C PHE A 66 -1.86 -7.72 -11.60
N GLY A 67 -1.87 -8.92 -11.04
CA GLY A 67 -0.67 -9.74 -10.91
C GLY A 67 -0.99 -11.18 -10.57
N ALA A 68 -0.03 -11.88 -10.01
CA ALA A 68 -0.13 -13.26 -9.57
C ALA A 68 0.40 -13.43 -8.15
N ALA A 69 -0.05 -14.46 -7.44
CA ALA A 69 0.55 -14.85 -6.18
C ALA A 69 1.94 -15.46 -6.45
N SER A 70 2.98 -14.83 -5.92
CA SER A 70 4.38 -15.26 -6.04
C SER A 70 4.83 -16.11 -4.84
N ALA A 71 4.05 -16.09 -3.74
CA ALA A 71 4.32 -16.81 -2.49
C ALA A 71 3.00 -17.04 -1.72
N PRO A 72 3.03 -17.72 -0.53
CA PRO A 72 1.87 -17.75 0.36
C PRO A 72 1.30 -16.36 0.60
N LEU A 73 0.03 -16.15 0.17
CA LEU A 73 -0.65 -14.86 0.16
C LEU A 73 -1.44 -14.64 1.45
N PHE A 74 -1.28 -13.43 2.02
CA PHE A 74 -1.97 -12.98 3.23
C PHE A 74 -2.78 -11.72 2.93
N VAL A 75 -4.05 -11.70 3.35
CA VAL A 75 -4.99 -10.60 3.10
C VAL A 75 -5.87 -10.36 4.31
N HIS A 76 -6.55 -9.23 4.37
CA HIS A 76 -7.59 -9.02 5.37
C HIS A 76 -8.81 -9.91 5.08
N GLU A 77 -9.45 -10.46 6.12
CA GLU A 77 -10.56 -11.41 5.97
C GLU A 77 -11.75 -10.83 5.18
N ALA A 78 -12.00 -9.52 5.30
CA ALA A 78 -13.10 -8.85 4.61
C ALA A 78 -12.90 -8.76 3.08
N ASP A 79 -11.66 -8.85 2.59
CA ASP A 79 -11.34 -8.84 1.15
C ASP A 79 -11.06 -10.25 0.60
N ARG A 80 -11.00 -11.27 1.49
CA ARG A 80 -10.57 -12.62 1.12
C ARG A 80 -11.34 -13.20 -0.05
N VAL A 81 -12.67 -13.12 -0.03
CA VAL A 81 -13.53 -13.71 -1.06
C VAL A 81 -13.24 -13.08 -2.42
N ALA A 82 -13.13 -11.76 -2.49
CA ALA A 82 -12.83 -11.05 -3.74
C ALA A 82 -11.42 -11.35 -4.25
N VAL A 83 -10.44 -11.52 -3.36
CA VAL A 83 -9.07 -11.92 -3.75
C VAL A 83 -9.05 -13.36 -4.28
N GLU A 84 -9.78 -14.28 -3.66
CA GLU A 84 -9.84 -15.71 -4.06
C GLU A 84 -10.44 -15.93 -5.46
N GLU A 85 -11.12 -14.93 -6.04
CA GLU A 85 -11.54 -14.95 -7.44
C GLU A 85 -10.35 -14.90 -8.43
N HIS A 86 -9.20 -14.41 -7.99
CA HIS A 86 -8.01 -14.20 -8.83
C HIS A 86 -6.77 -14.97 -8.34
N MET A 87 -6.59 -15.07 -7.02
CA MET A 87 -5.38 -15.61 -6.39
C MET A 87 -5.71 -16.51 -5.20
N PRO A 88 -5.01 -17.64 -5.01
CA PRO A 88 -5.22 -18.49 -3.83
C PRO A 88 -4.70 -17.78 -2.56
N VAL A 89 -5.56 -17.63 -1.55
CA VAL A 89 -5.21 -17.04 -0.26
C VAL A 89 -4.73 -18.11 0.71
N ARG A 90 -3.53 -17.96 1.27
CA ARG A 90 -2.96 -18.88 2.28
C ARG A 90 -3.61 -18.69 3.65
N ALA A 91 -3.75 -17.43 4.08
CA ALA A 91 -4.36 -17.08 5.36
C ALA A 91 -4.92 -15.65 5.34
N ALA A 92 -5.88 -15.40 6.22
CA ALA A 92 -6.45 -14.07 6.41
C ALA A 92 -6.24 -13.60 7.86
N PHE A 93 -6.12 -12.29 8.02
CA PHE A 93 -6.09 -11.60 9.31
C PHE A 93 -7.27 -10.64 9.43
N SER A 94 -7.61 -10.23 10.65
CA SER A 94 -8.72 -9.29 10.90
C SER A 94 -8.37 -8.16 11.86
N ARG A 95 -7.16 -8.17 12.42
CA ARG A 95 -6.76 -7.23 13.45
C ARG A 95 -5.35 -6.72 13.22
N ARG A 96 -5.08 -5.52 13.76
CA ARG A 96 -3.74 -4.96 13.86
C ARG A 96 -2.83 -5.91 14.64
N HIS A 97 -1.66 -6.19 14.10
CA HIS A 97 -0.64 -7.04 14.71
C HIS A 97 0.73 -6.75 14.10
N THR A 98 1.79 -7.17 14.78
CA THR A 98 3.15 -7.06 14.29
C THR A 98 3.69 -8.43 13.95
N LEU A 99 4.39 -8.55 12.83
CA LEU A 99 5.12 -9.71 12.39
C LEU A 99 6.61 -9.46 12.62
N ASP A 100 7.28 -10.40 13.31
CA ASP A 100 8.74 -10.39 13.51
C ASP A 100 9.29 -9.06 14.09
N ASP A 101 8.49 -8.34 14.88
CA ASP A 101 8.80 -7.09 15.58
C ASP A 101 9.09 -5.86 14.69
N ASP A 102 9.20 -6.00 13.36
CA ASP A 102 9.55 -4.91 12.44
C ASP A 102 8.49 -4.60 11.38
N PHE A 103 7.52 -5.48 11.15
CA PHE A 103 6.49 -5.33 10.13
C PHE A 103 5.09 -5.33 10.76
N GLU A 104 4.45 -4.16 10.80
CA GLU A 104 3.14 -3.99 11.40
C GLU A 104 2.04 -4.01 10.33
N VAL A 105 1.01 -4.81 10.58
CA VAL A 105 -0.20 -4.95 9.76
C VAL A 105 -1.31 -4.11 10.40
N ILE A 106 -1.80 -3.10 9.69
CA ILE A 106 -2.71 -2.08 10.20
C ILE A 106 -3.97 -2.03 9.32
N PRO A 107 -5.09 -2.67 9.69
CA PRO A 107 -6.34 -2.52 8.95
C PRO A 107 -6.74 -1.06 8.79
N THR A 108 -7.01 -0.63 7.56
CA THR A 108 -7.42 0.73 7.18
C THR A 108 -8.60 0.65 6.22
N PRO A 109 -9.76 0.13 6.68
CA PRO A 109 -10.94 -0.06 5.84
C PRO A 109 -11.44 1.24 5.24
N GLY A 110 -12.15 1.15 4.12
CA GLY A 110 -12.79 2.29 3.47
C GLY A 110 -12.66 2.27 1.96
N HIS A 111 -11.46 2.19 1.40
CA HIS A 111 -11.26 1.97 -0.05
C HIS A 111 -11.91 0.65 -0.48
N THR A 112 -11.52 -0.44 0.19
CA THR A 112 -12.27 -1.70 0.28
C THR A 112 -12.55 -2.02 1.76
N PRO A 113 -13.46 -2.98 2.07
CA PRO A 113 -13.70 -3.40 3.45
C PRO A 113 -12.46 -3.96 4.15
N GLY A 114 -11.54 -4.58 3.40
CA GLY A 114 -10.33 -5.20 3.90
C GLY A 114 -9.05 -4.40 3.64
N ALA A 115 -9.14 -3.14 3.19
CA ALA A 115 -7.96 -2.33 2.96
C ALA A 115 -7.07 -2.28 4.20
N THR A 116 -5.75 -2.40 4.00
CA THR A 116 -4.76 -2.59 5.08
C THR A 116 -3.47 -1.86 4.75
N ALA A 117 -3.01 -0.99 5.62
CA ALA A 117 -1.68 -0.41 5.54
C ALA A 117 -0.65 -1.30 6.23
N TYR A 118 0.61 -1.20 5.79
CA TYR A 118 1.74 -1.90 6.41
C TYR A 118 2.80 -0.88 6.80
N LEU A 119 3.32 -1.00 8.03
CA LEU A 119 4.40 -0.16 8.52
C LEU A 119 5.63 -1.03 8.78
N TRP A 120 6.70 -0.79 8.03
CA TRP A 120 7.96 -1.50 8.16
C TRP A 120 9.04 -0.63 8.78
N HIS A 121 9.65 -1.16 9.84
CA HIS A 121 10.76 -0.54 10.56
C HIS A 121 12.08 -1.13 10.04
N THR A 122 12.84 -0.36 9.27
CA THR A 122 14.14 -0.83 8.74
C THR A 122 15.30 -0.72 9.74
N GLY A 123 15.03 -0.17 10.92
CA GLY A 123 16.02 0.27 11.90
C GLY A 123 16.25 1.78 11.83
N ASP A 124 16.51 2.31 10.65
CA ASP A 124 16.76 3.75 10.45
C ASP A 124 15.51 4.52 9.99
N LEU A 125 14.64 3.90 9.22
CA LEU A 125 13.45 4.50 8.62
C LEU A 125 12.20 3.69 8.92
N ARG A 126 11.07 4.38 8.97
CA ARG A 126 9.73 3.80 9.02
C ARG A 126 9.05 4.01 7.67
N VAL A 127 8.76 2.91 6.99
CA VAL A 127 8.21 2.89 5.64
C VAL A 127 6.74 2.48 5.72
N LEU A 128 5.83 3.36 5.32
CA LEU A 128 4.39 3.11 5.35
C LEU A 128 3.86 2.80 3.94
N PHE A 129 3.33 1.60 3.76
CA PHE A 129 2.66 1.14 2.56
C PHE A 129 1.15 1.38 2.72
N THR A 130 0.57 2.24 1.91
CA THR A 130 -0.83 2.71 2.05
C THR A 130 -1.79 2.17 1.00
N GLY A 131 -1.28 1.45 0.00
CA GLY A 131 -2.08 1.01 -1.13
C GLY A 131 -2.79 2.19 -1.81
N ASP A 132 -4.10 2.04 -1.98
CA ASP A 132 -4.97 3.06 -2.57
C ASP A 132 -5.63 3.99 -1.53
N THR A 133 -5.42 3.71 -0.23
CA THR A 133 -5.90 4.62 0.82
C THR A 133 -5.25 6.01 0.67
N ILE A 134 -3.96 6.05 0.33
CA ILE A 134 -3.26 7.27 -0.09
C ILE A 134 -2.37 6.92 -1.26
N PHE A 135 -2.54 7.60 -2.39
CA PHE A 135 -1.71 7.47 -3.59
C PHE A 135 -1.09 8.80 -4.02
N LEU A 136 -0.12 8.76 -4.93
CA LEU A 136 0.62 9.92 -5.40
C LEU A 136 0.18 10.29 -6.84
N HIS A 137 -0.19 11.54 -7.07
CA HIS A 137 -0.47 12.02 -8.42
C HIS A 137 -0.37 13.54 -8.52
N GLY A 138 0.38 14.03 -9.51
CA GLY A 138 0.61 15.46 -9.70
C GLY A 138 1.39 16.11 -8.56
N GLY A 139 2.30 15.39 -7.91
CA GLY A 139 3.04 15.84 -6.75
C GLY A 139 2.21 15.94 -5.45
N GLU A 140 0.97 15.49 -5.47
CA GLU A 140 0.04 15.52 -4.33
C GLU A 140 -0.27 14.12 -3.79
N TRP A 141 -0.59 14.06 -2.50
CA TRP A 141 -1.20 12.90 -1.86
C TRP A 141 -2.71 12.96 -2.06
N ARG A 142 -3.28 11.85 -2.53
CA ARG A 142 -4.70 11.73 -2.86
C ARG A 142 -5.30 10.47 -2.27
N ALA A 143 -6.62 10.46 -2.07
CA ALA A 143 -7.39 9.29 -1.69
C ALA A 143 -8.12 8.71 -2.90
N ALA A 144 -8.09 7.40 -3.09
CA ALA A 144 -8.87 6.70 -4.12
C ALA A 144 -10.25 6.32 -3.55
N VAL A 145 -11.17 7.27 -3.53
CA VAL A 145 -12.55 7.04 -3.04
C VAL A 145 -13.43 6.66 -4.22
N LEU A 146 -13.87 5.41 -4.25
CA LEU A 146 -14.77 4.85 -5.25
C LEU A 146 -16.23 4.99 -4.81
N ASP A 147 -17.18 4.76 -5.71
CA ASP A 147 -18.60 4.71 -5.37
C ASP A 147 -18.93 3.59 -4.38
N SER A 148 -18.16 2.50 -4.43
CA SER A 148 -18.24 1.36 -3.50
C SER A 148 -17.54 1.57 -2.16
N SER A 149 -16.77 2.65 -2.00
CA SER A 149 -16.00 2.91 -0.78
C SER A 149 -16.89 3.32 0.38
N ASP A 150 -16.61 2.79 1.57
CA ASP A 150 -17.19 3.31 2.82
C ASP A 150 -16.44 4.57 3.24
N ARG A 151 -17.04 5.72 2.97
CA ARG A 151 -16.45 7.04 3.26
C ARG A 151 -16.22 7.29 4.75
N THR A 152 -17.06 6.73 5.62
CA THR A 152 -16.92 6.90 7.07
C THR A 152 -15.71 6.13 7.56
N ALA A 153 -15.61 4.84 7.22
CA ALA A 153 -14.45 4.02 7.54
C ALA A 153 -13.17 4.58 6.90
N TYR A 154 -13.27 5.13 5.68
CA TYR A 154 -12.14 5.77 5.00
C TYR A 154 -11.58 6.97 5.79
N LEU A 155 -12.47 7.84 6.27
CA LEU A 155 -12.07 8.99 7.09
C LEU A 155 -11.44 8.56 8.43
N GLU A 156 -12.00 7.56 9.09
CA GLU A 156 -11.42 6.98 10.30
C GLU A 156 -10.03 6.40 10.05
N SER A 157 -9.84 5.71 8.92
CA SER A 157 -8.56 5.17 8.49
C SER A 157 -7.53 6.27 8.17
N LEU A 158 -7.93 7.35 7.51
CA LEU A 158 -7.06 8.50 7.29
C LEU A 158 -6.63 9.15 8.61
N LEU A 159 -7.55 9.30 9.58
CA LEU A 159 -7.24 9.83 10.91
C LEU A 159 -6.29 8.89 11.69
N LEU A 160 -6.46 7.57 11.56
CA LEU A 160 -5.54 6.60 12.12
C LEU A 160 -4.14 6.75 11.50
N ILE A 161 -4.03 6.80 10.17
CA ILE A 161 -2.75 6.97 9.46
C ILE A 161 -2.08 8.30 9.85
N ARG A 162 -2.85 9.36 10.06
CA ARG A 162 -2.36 10.67 10.51
C ARG A 162 -1.60 10.63 11.83
N GLU A 163 -1.98 9.71 12.71
CA GLU A 163 -1.32 9.55 14.03
C GLU A 163 -0.12 8.59 13.99
N LEU A 164 0.11 7.88 12.88
CA LEU A 164 1.30 7.06 12.70
C LEU A 164 2.53 7.95 12.49
N GLU A 165 3.66 7.45 12.95
CA GLU A 165 4.96 8.07 12.69
C GLU A 165 5.67 7.28 11.59
N PHE A 166 5.93 7.92 10.45
CA PHE A 166 6.65 7.34 9.32
C PHE A 166 7.47 8.40 8.58
N ASP A 167 8.49 7.95 7.89
CA ASP A 167 9.48 8.76 7.19
C ASP A 167 9.35 8.66 5.68
N VAL A 168 8.77 7.55 5.20
CA VAL A 168 8.55 7.27 3.77
C VAL A 168 7.13 6.72 3.57
N LEU A 169 6.38 7.34 2.66
CA LEU A 169 5.10 6.81 2.17
C LEU A 169 5.36 6.05 0.87
N VAL A 170 4.82 4.83 0.74
CA VAL A 170 4.92 3.98 -0.45
C VAL A 170 3.51 3.50 -0.84
N PRO A 171 2.86 4.13 -1.81
CA PRO A 171 1.55 3.69 -2.30
C PRO A 171 1.68 2.54 -3.31
N TRP A 172 0.56 1.88 -3.61
CA TRP A 172 0.46 0.93 -4.71
C TRP A 172 0.53 1.62 -6.07
N ILE A 173 -0.18 2.75 -6.23
CA ILE A 173 -0.25 3.51 -7.48
C ILE A 173 0.36 4.89 -7.35
N ALA A 174 0.94 5.36 -8.45
CA ALA A 174 1.39 6.73 -8.63
C ALA A 174 1.14 7.21 -10.06
N GLY A 175 1.24 8.51 -10.28
CA GLY A 175 1.19 9.09 -11.61
C GLY A 175 2.25 8.50 -12.55
N ALA A 176 1.91 8.33 -13.83
CA ALA A 176 2.84 7.82 -14.83
C ALA A 176 4.12 8.67 -14.88
N GLY A 177 5.27 8.03 -14.67
CA GLY A 177 6.56 8.71 -14.60
C GLY A 177 6.87 9.39 -13.25
N GLU A 178 5.96 9.33 -12.26
CA GLU A 178 6.20 9.85 -10.93
C GLU A 178 6.85 8.78 -10.01
N PRO A 179 7.59 9.20 -8.96
CA PRO A 179 8.07 8.28 -7.94
C PRO A 179 6.92 7.59 -7.22
N HIS A 180 7.05 6.27 -6.94
CA HIS A 180 6.12 5.52 -6.10
C HIS A 180 6.50 5.59 -4.62
N TYR A 181 7.04 6.70 -4.19
CA TYR A 181 7.34 6.99 -2.79
C TYR A 181 7.37 8.50 -2.54
N ALA A 182 7.18 8.88 -1.30
CA ALA A 182 7.38 10.26 -0.85
C ALA A 182 8.10 10.26 0.50
N LEU A 183 9.21 10.99 0.57
CA LEU A 183 9.84 11.33 1.86
C LEU A 183 8.98 12.35 2.57
N THR A 184 8.91 12.22 3.89
CA THR A 184 8.09 13.10 4.72
C THR A 184 8.66 13.24 6.12
N THR A 185 8.08 14.17 6.86
CA THR A 185 8.19 14.26 8.31
C THR A 185 6.81 14.07 8.91
N VAL A 186 6.74 13.77 10.20
CA VAL A 186 5.45 13.63 10.91
C VAL A 186 4.56 14.87 10.71
N ALA A 187 5.13 16.07 10.75
CA ALA A 187 4.37 17.31 10.58
C ALA A 187 3.87 17.50 9.13
N ASP A 188 4.70 17.21 8.13
CA ASP A 188 4.32 17.30 6.72
C ASP A 188 3.25 16.24 6.37
N ALA A 189 3.44 14.99 6.82
CA ALA A 189 2.46 13.91 6.64
C ALA A 189 1.10 14.28 7.21
N ARG A 190 1.05 14.76 8.44
CA ARG A 190 -0.20 15.24 9.08
C ARG A 190 -0.87 16.34 8.26
N GLY A 191 -0.12 17.34 7.83
CA GLY A 191 -0.67 18.44 7.01
C GLY A 191 -1.19 17.97 5.64
N ARG A 192 -0.54 16.98 5.01
CA ARG A 192 -1.02 16.38 3.74
C ARG A 192 -2.28 15.56 3.95
N ILE A 193 -2.33 14.75 5.01
CA ILE A 193 -3.49 13.92 5.35
C ILE A 193 -4.68 14.81 5.74
N ASP A 194 -4.49 15.88 6.49
CA ASP A 194 -5.55 16.85 6.83
C ASP A 194 -6.20 17.43 5.55
N ARG A 195 -5.41 17.74 4.50
CA ARG A 195 -5.95 18.19 3.20
C ARG A 195 -6.75 17.08 2.49
N ILE A 196 -6.33 15.82 2.59
CA ILE A 196 -7.11 14.68 2.05
C ILE A 196 -8.44 14.57 2.79
N VAL A 197 -8.41 14.57 4.12
CA VAL A 197 -9.61 14.49 4.96
C VAL A 197 -10.60 15.59 4.61
N GLN A 198 -10.15 16.84 4.45
CA GLN A 198 -11.00 17.96 4.05
C GLN A 198 -11.64 17.74 2.67
N ARG A 199 -10.91 17.21 1.70
CA ARG A 199 -11.44 16.89 0.35
C ARG A 199 -12.48 15.76 0.41
N VAL A 200 -12.17 14.66 1.10
CA VAL A 200 -13.08 13.51 1.23
C VAL A 200 -14.35 13.89 2.00
N TRP A 201 -14.23 14.74 3.03
CA TRP A 201 -15.37 15.27 3.78
C TRP A 201 -16.20 16.25 2.95
N GLY A 202 -15.56 17.18 2.23
CA GLY A 202 -16.22 18.25 1.48
C GLY A 202 -16.94 17.78 0.20
N SER A 203 -16.62 16.61 -0.33
CA SER A 203 -17.28 16.00 -1.49
C SER A 203 -18.64 15.36 -1.18
N ARG A 204 -19.29 15.72 -0.04
CA ARG A 204 -20.64 15.30 0.37
C ARG A 204 -21.79 16.16 -0.21
N GLY A 205 -21.48 17.05 -1.18
CA GLY A 205 -22.46 17.95 -1.82
C GLY A 205 -22.96 17.43 -3.16
#